data_f3350652168e2c6fb38481861e22b6e9
#
_entry.id   f3350652168e2c6fb38481861e22b6e9
#
_cell.length_a   1.000
_cell.length_b   1.000
_cell.length_c   1.000
_cell.angle_alpha   90.00
_cell.angle_beta   90.00
_cell.angle_gamma   90.00
#
_symmetry.space_group_name_H-M   'P 1'
#
loop_
_entity.id
_entity.type
_entity.pdbx_description
1 polymer ?
#
loop_
_entity_poly.entity_id
_entity_poly.type
_entity_poly.pdbx_seq_one_letter_code
_entity_poly.pdbx_strand_id
1 'polypeptide(L)'
;DNLMDELTKIARVMKKLDEDAPHEVMLVVDAGTGQNAINQAEQFFKAVGLTGITLSKLDGTAKGGIVFAIAERVGVPIRFIGVGEGIDDLRPFDAEEFVKALFEK
;
A
#
# COMPACT_ATOMS: atom_id res chain seq x y z
N ASP A 1 17.27 7.95 -6.85
CA ASP A 1 16.10 8.31 -7.64
C ASP A 1 15.54 9.64 -7.18
N ASN A 2 15.35 10.56 -8.12
CA ASN A 2 14.90 11.92 -7.81
C ASN A 2 13.57 11.98 -7.08
N LEU A 3 12.63 11.11 -7.45
CA LEU A 3 11.32 11.08 -6.80
C LEU A 3 11.44 10.68 -5.34
N MET A 4 12.22 9.65 -5.05
CA MET A 4 12.40 9.19 -3.67
C MET A 4 13.13 10.23 -2.83
N ASP A 5 14.10 10.92 -3.42
CA ASP A 5 14.81 11.99 -2.73
C ASP A 5 13.88 13.15 -2.41
N GLU A 6 12.99 13.50 -3.33
CA GLU A 6 11.99 14.53 -3.13
C GLU A 6 11.04 14.19 -1.98
N LEU A 7 10.57 12.96 -1.95
CA LEU A 7 9.65 12.52 -0.90
C LEU A 7 10.33 12.55 0.48
N THR A 8 11.58 12.10 0.54
CA THR A 8 12.34 12.14 1.77
C THR A 8 12.49 13.58 2.27
N LYS A 9 12.75 14.49 1.34
CA LYS A 9 12.90 15.91 1.64
C LYS A 9 11.59 16.51 2.16
N ILE A 10 10.47 16.17 1.53
CA ILE A 10 9.16 16.64 1.96
C ILE A 10 8.86 16.18 3.39
N ALA A 11 9.11 14.91 3.68
CA ALA A 11 8.90 14.36 5.02
C ALA A 11 9.75 15.10 6.06
N ARG A 12 10.99 15.40 5.69
CA ARG A 12 11.90 16.13 6.59
C ARG A 12 11.41 17.54 6.87
N VAL A 13 10.90 18.22 5.85
CA VAL A 13 10.33 19.57 6.02
C VAL A 13 9.11 19.53 6.93
N MET A 14 8.26 18.53 6.77
CA MET A 14 7.08 18.37 7.62
C MET A 14 7.47 18.21 9.08
N LYS A 15 8.53 17.47 9.36
CA LYS A 15 9.02 17.28 10.73
C LYS A 15 9.53 18.53 11.37
N LYS A 16 9.98 19.49 10.58
CA LYS A 16 10.40 20.80 11.12
C LYS A 16 9.22 21.61 11.63
N LEU A 17 8.04 21.39 11.05
CA LEU A 17 6.83 22.09 11.46
C LEU A 17 6.14 21.39 12.63
N ASP A 18 6.25 20.07 12.68
CA ASP A 18 5.67 19.22 13.73
C ASP A 18 6.56 17.99 13.85
N GLU A 19 7.16 17.78 15.01
CA GLU A 19 8.09 16.65 15.26
C GLU A 19 7.46 15.29 14.96
N ASP A 20 6.15 15.18 15.14
CA ASP A 20 5.43 13.94 14.95
C ASP A 20 4.98 13.71 13.51
N ALA A 21 5.14 14.71 12.64
CA ALA A 21 4.74 14.60 11.24
C ALA A 21 5.81 13.88 10.40
N PRO A 22 5.41 13.17 9.33
CA PRO A 22 4.01 12.90 9.02
C PRO A 22 3.44 11.85 9.97
N HIS A 23 2.18 12.00 10.33
CA HIS A 23 1.52 11.08 11.28
C HIS A 23 1.14 9.78 10.60
N GLU A 24 0.81 9.84 9.32
CA GLU A 24 0.48 8.69 8.50
C GLU A 24 1.12 8.85 7.14
N VAL A 25 1.67 7.77 6.62
CA VAL A 25 2.19 7.73 5.24
C VAL A 25 1.54 6.56 4.55
N MET A 26 0.58 6.87 3.67
CA MET A 26 -0.19 5.87 2.95
C MET A 26 0.27 5.82 1.51
N LEU A 27 0.67 4.63 1.06
CA LEU A 27 1.02 4.41 -0.34
C LEU A 27 -0.15 3.75 -1.05
N VAL A 28 -0.49 4.29 -2.21
CA VAL A 28 -1.49 3.66 -3.08
C VAL A 28 -0.76 3.03 -4.25
N VAL A 29 -0.91 1.73 -4.44
CA VAL A 29 -0.30 1.03 -5.57
C VAL A 29 -1.35 0.24 -6.34
N ASP A 30 -1.11 0.09 -7.62
CA ASP A 30 -1.98 -0.64 -8.54
C ASP A 30 -1.63 -2.12 -8.50
N ALA A 31 -2.51 -2.93 -7.93
CA ALA A 31 -2.29 -4.38 -7.84
C ALA A 31 -2.17 -5.04 -9.21
N GLY A 32 -2.74 -4.41 -10.24
CA GLY A 32 -2.66 -4.92 -11.61
C GLY A 32 -1.25 -4.93 -12.18
N THR A 33 -0.32 -4.18 -11.60
CA THR A 33 1.07 -4.17 -12.08
C THR A 33 1.93 -5.30 -11.51
N GLY A 34 1.37 -6.12 -10.62
CA GLY A 34 2.05 -7.30 -10.11
C GLY A 34 3.36 -6.99 -9.39
N GLN A 35 4.47 -7.54 -9.92
CA GLN A 35 5.78 -7.36 -9.28
C GLN A 35 6.18 -5.90 -9.14
N ASN A 36 5.75 -5.04 -10.06
CA ASN A 36 6.05 -3.61 -9.97
C ASN A 36 5.42 -2.98 -8.72
N ALA A 37 4.22 -3.41 -8.35
CA ALA A 37 3.58 -2.90 -7.14
C ALA A 37 4.40 -3.27 -5.90
N ILE A 38 4.90 -4.49 -5.86
CA ILE A 38 5.72 -4.95 -4.73
C ILE A 38 7.02 -4.15 -4.66
N ASN A 39 7.67 -3.94 -5.81
CA ASN A 39 8.91 -3.18 -5.87
C ASN A 39 8.71 -1.73 -5.44
N GLN A 40 7.63 -1.11 -5.88
CA GLN A 40 7.30 0.25 -5.49
C GLN A 40 7.08 0.35 -3.98
N ALA A 41 6.33 -0.59 -3.42
CA ALA A 41 6.07 -0.58 -1.99
C ALA A 41 7.37 -0.68 -1.19
N GLU A 42 8.28 -1.54 -1.61
CA GLU A 42 9.58 -1.66 -0.95
C GLU A 42 10.40 -0.38 -1.04
N GLN A 43 10.42 0.27 -2.21
CA GLN A 43 11.18 1.51 -2.40
C GLN A 43 10.62 2.64 -1.55
N PHE A 44 9.29 2.81 -1.56
CA PHE A 44 8.67 3.85 -0.76
C PHE A 44 8.84 3.62 0.74
N PHE A 45 8.77 2.36 1.15
CA PHE A 45 8.99 2.02 2.56
C PHE A 45 10.38 2.42 3.01
N LYS A 46 11.39 2.15 2.19
CA LYS A 46 12.78 2.51 2.52
C LYS A 46 13.01 4.02 2.52
N ALA A 47 12.31 4.73 1.65
CA ALA A 47 12.52 6.17 1.51
C ALA A 47 11.82 6.97 2.60
N VAL A 48 10.57 6.65 2.93
CA VAL A 48 9.76 7.51 3.79
C VAL A 48 9.06 6.80 4.96
N GLY A 49 9.24 5.49 5.09
CA GLY A 49 8.67 4.78 6.23
C GLY A 49 7.15 4.74 6.21
N LEU A 50 6.59 3.91 5.36
CA LEU A 50 5.14 3.77 5.20
C LEU A 50 4.46 3.28 6.48
N THR A 51 3.26 3.78 6.73
CA THR A 51 2.43 3.30 7.84
C THR A 51 1.22 2.50 7.35
N GLY A 52 0.93 2.55 6.06
CA GLY A 52 -0.18 1.79 5.49
C GLY A 52 -0.09 1.72 3.99
N ILE A 53 -0.76 0.75 3.41
CA ILE A 53 -0.81 0.54 1.96
C ILE A 53 -2.25 0.37 1.52
N THR A 54 -2.58 0.98 0.40
CA THR A 54 -3.86 0.78 -0.27
C THR A 54 -3.57 0.12 -1.61
N LEU A 55 -4.21 -1.01 -1.87
CA LEU A 55 -4.07 -1.71 -3.15
C LEU A 55 -5.28 -1.41 -4.02
N SER A 56 -5.06 -0.77 -5.15
CA SER A 56 -6.13 -0.54 -6.13
C SER A 56 -6.17 -1.68 -7.13
N LYS A 57 -7.28 -1.80 -7.82
CA LYS A 57 -7.48 -2.77 -8.91
C LYS A 57 -7.28 -4.22 -8.47
N LEU A 58 -7.77 -4.55 -7.30
CA LEU A 58 -7.63 -5.88 -6.74
C LEU A 58 -8.69 -6.85 -7.27
N ASP A 59 -9.44 -6.45 -8.26
CA ASP A 59 -10.45 -7.27 -8.92
C ASP A 59 -9.85 -8.24 -9.96
N GLY A 60 -8.53 -8.22 -10.12
CA GLY A 60 -7.84 -9.10 -11.04
C GLY A 60 -7.62 -10.51 -10.50
N THR A 61 -7.04 -11.37 -11.34
CA THR A 61 -6.93 -12.80 -11.07
C THR A 61 -5.84 -13.20 -10.08
N ALA A 62 -4.81 -12.37 -9.91
CA ALA A 62 -3.68 -12.69 -9.04
C ALA A 62 -3.72 -11.98 -7.70
N LYS A 63 -4.90 -11.56 -7.29
CA LYS A 63 -5.05 -10.70 -6.10
C LYS A 63 -4.49 -11.29 -4.80
N GLY A 64 -4.65 -12.60 -4.61
CA GLY A 64 -4.12 -13.25 -3.41
C GLY A 64 -2.62 -13.17 -3.32
N GLY A 65 -1.95 -13.43 -4.45
CA GLY A 65 -0.49 -13.38 -4.49
C GLY A 65 0.09 -12.03 -4.17
N ILE A 66 -0.50 -10.97 -4.71
CA ILE A 66 0.01 -9.61 -4.48
C ILE A 66 -0.18 -9.18 -3.02
N VAL A 67 -1.31 -9.52 -2.42
CA VAL A 67 -1.59 -9.19 -1.02
C VAL A 67 -0.56 -9.87 -0.10
N PHE A 68 -0.37 -11.17 -0.28
CA PHE A 68 0.57 -11.92 0.55
C PHE A 68 2.01 -11.48 0.34
N ALA A 69 2.39 -11.19 -0.90
CA ALA A 69 3.76 -10.75 -1.20
C ALA A 69 4.07 -9.41 -0.54
N ILE A 70 3.14 -8.47 -0.58
CA ILE A 70 3.35 -7.18 0.05
C ILE A 70 3.38 -7.32 1.57
N ALA A 71 2.46 -8.10 2.13
CA ALA A 71 2.44 -8.31 3.58
C ALA A 71 3.76 -8.91 4.07
N GLU A 72 4.30 -9.87 3.34
CA GLU A 72 5.53 -10.54 3.73
C GLU A 72 6.77 -9.67 3.52
N ARG A 73 6.87 -9.00 2.37
CA ARG A 73 8.09 -8.27 2.01
C ARG A 73 8.21 -6.90 2.64
N VAL A 74 7.09 -6.21 2.79
CA VAL A 74 7.12 -4.83 3.30
C VAL A 74 6.80 -4.78 4.77
N GLY A 75 5.91 -5.65 5.24
CA GLY A 75 5.56 -5.70 6.66
C GLY A 75 4.72 -4.53 7.13
N VAL A 76 4.17 -3.75 6.22
CA VAL A 76 3.29 -2.62 6.52
C VAL A 76 1.85 -3.07 6.32
N PRO A 77 0.93 -2.70 7.21
CA PRO A 77 -0.45 -3.17 7.07
C PRO A 77 -1.14 -2.62 5.82
N ILE A 78 -1.88 -3.50 5.16
CA ILE A 78 -2.76 -3.09 4.07
C ILE A 78 -4.04 -2.59 4.74
N ARG A 79 -4.39 -1.33 4.47
CA ARG A 79 -5.53 -0.70 5.13
C ARG A 79 -6.78 -0.67 4.29
N PHE A 80 -6.61 -0.50 2.98
CA PHE A 80 -7.75 -0.41 2.06
C PHE A 80 -7.45 -1.19 0.79
N ILE A 81 -8.50 -1.67 0.16
CA ILE A 81 -8.43 -2.31 -1.15
C ILE A 81 -9.46 -1.69 -2.08
N GLY A 82 -9.08 -1.53 -3.33
CA GLY A 82 -9.98 -1.09 -4.38
C GLY A 82 -10.35 -2.27 -5.25
N VAL A 83 -11.64 -2.60 -5.30
CA VAL A 83 -12.15 -3.74 -6.07
C VAL A 83 -12.91 -3.31 -7.33
N GLY A 84 -12.80 -2.05 -7.69
CA GLY A 84 -13.42 -1.48 -8.88
C GLY A 84 -13.02 -0.02 -8.98
N GLU A 85 -13.73 0.73 -9.81
CA GLU A 85 -13.42 2.14 -10.06
C GLU A 85 -14.35 3.13 -9.34
N GLY A 86 -15.45 2.65 -8.77
CA GLY A 86 -16.40 3.50 -8.08
C GLY A 86 -15.94 3.81 -6.67
N ILE A 87 -16.52 4.86 -6.09
CA ILE A 87 -16.18 5.27 -4.74
C ILE A 87 -16.53 4.19 -3.72
N ASP A 88 -17.61 3.44 -3.97
CA ASP A 88 -18.04 2.35 -3.09
C ASP A 88 -17.17 1.11 -3.23
N ASP A 89 -16.27 1.10 -4.21
CA ASP A 89 -15.38 -0.02 -4.46
C ASP A 89 -14.07 0.08 -3.67
N LEU A 90 -13.87 1.18 -2.96
CA LEU A 90 -12.76 1.30 -2.02
C LEU A 90 -13.25 0.85 -0.65
N ARG A 91 -12.63 -0.19 -0.13
CA ARG A 91 -13.08 -0.82 1.12
C ARG A 91 -11.95 -0.97 2.12
N PRO A 92 -12.23 -0.87 3.41
CA PRO A 92 -11.24 -1.23 4.41
C PRO A 92 -10.82 -2.68 4.21
N PHE A 93 -9.56 -2.97 4.39
CA PHE A 93 -9.05 -4.33 4.24
C PHE A 93 -9.18 -5.09 5.55
N ASP A 94 -9.82 -6.26 5.49
CA ASP A 94 -9.90 -7.20 6.61
C ASP A 94 -9.23 -8.49 6.17
N ALA A 95 -8.09 -8.79 6.77
CA ALA A 95 -7.27 -9.94 6.39
C ALA A 95 -8.03 -11.25 6.55
N GLU A 96 -8.81 -11.38 7.62
CA GLU A 96 -9.57 -12.57 7.91
C GLU A 96 -10.65 -12.82 6.85
N GLU A 97 -11.41 -11.80 6.52
CA GLU A 97 -12.41 -11.89 5.46
C GLU A 97 -11.78 -12.18 4.11
N PHE A 98 -10.62 -11.59 3.85
CA PHE A 98 -9.92 -11.78 2.58
C PHE A 98 -9.50 -13.22 2.40
N VAL A 99 -8.87 -13.81 3.43
CA VAL A 99 -8.45 -15.21 3.39
C VAL A 99 -9.65 -16.14 3.23
N LYS A 100 -10.72 -15.85 3.95
CA LYS A 100 -11.94 -16.63 3.85
C LYS A 100 -12.51 -16.61 2.43
N ALA A 101 -12.55 -15.43 1.82
CA ALA A 101 -13.05 -15.29 0.45
C ALA A 101 -12.21 -16.04 -0.58
N LEU A 102 -10.90 -16.16 -0.35
CA LEU A 102 -10.02 -16.89 -1.26
C LEU A 102 -10.29 -18.39 -1.25
N PHE A 103 -10.65 -18.95 -0.11
CA PHE A 103 -10.81 -20.39 0.04
C PHE A 103 -12.27 -20.85 0.00
N GLU A 104 -13.21 -19.95 0.03
CA GLU A 104 -14.63 -20.25 -0.14
C GLU A 104 -15.03 -19.98 -1.58
N LYS A 105 -15.46 -20.99 -2.29
CA LYS A 105 -15.95 -20.81 -3.65
C LYS A 105 -17.31 -21.43 -3.81
#